data_16462e69233a55bf15c173bb8b3c6c27
#
_entry.id   16462e69233a55bf15c173bb8b3c6c27
#
_cell.length_a   1.000
_cell.length_b   1.000
_cell.length_c   1.000
_cell.angle_alpha   90.00
_cell.angle_beta   90.00
_cell.angle_gamma   90.00
#
_symmetry.space_group_name_H-M   'P 1'
#
loop_
_entity.id
_entity.type
_entity.pdbx_description
1 polymer ?
#
loop_
_entity_poly.entity_id
_entity_poly.type
_entity_poly.pdbx_seq_one_letter_code
_entity_poly.pdbx_strand_id
1 'polypeptide(L)'
;MSDIDLWDREAQTFDEAADHGLADPACRAAWRDLLIEHLPEAPATVADLGCGTGTLSLLLAEEGYVVDGVDFSPEMVRRANEKAGHLATFAVGDAAEPPLAEAAYDVVLSRHVLWAMPSPAAALDRWLALLRPGGRLLLVEGTWSTGAGLSAEETVALVEATGREAVLRRMPEPVFWGRDISDDRYLVVTTT
;
A
#
# COMPACT_ATOMS: atom_id res chain seq x y z
N MET A 1 22.79 6.36 10.22
CA MET A 1 22.24 5.34 9.32
C MET A 1 20.99 5.98 8.73
N SER A 2 20.91 6.07 7.41
CA SER A 2 19.72 6.65 6.75
C SER A 2 18.56 5.65 6.77
N ASP A 3 17.32 6.14 6.56
CA ASP A 3 16.16 5.26 6.46
C ASP A 3 16.31 4.29 5.28
N ILE A 4 16.94 4.72 4.18
CA ILE A 4 17.28 3.84 3.03
C ILE A 4 18.16 2.68 3.48
N ASP A 5 19.25 2.93 4.22
CA ASP A 5 20.15 1.86 4.70
C ASP A 5 19.44 0.86 5.63
N LEU A 6 18.41 1.33 6.37
CA LEU A 6 17.58 0.46 7.19
C LEU A 6 16.74 -0.47 6.33
N TRP A 7 15.97 0.08 5.41
CA TRP A 7 15.05 -0.68 4.57
C TRP A 7 15.76 -1.58 3.55
N ASP A 8 16.94 -1.18 3.06
CA ASP A 8 17.79 -2.05 2.22
C ASP A 8 18.23 -3.31 2.96
N ARG A 9 18.45 -3.24 4.27
CA ARG A 9 18.76 -4.43 5.09
C ARG A 9 17.53 -5.24 5.40
N GLU A 10 16.44 -4.58 5.79
CA GLU A 10 15.17 -5.25 6.08
C GLU A 10 14.63 -5.99 4.86
N ALA A 11 14.91 -5.52 3.65
CA ALA A 11 14.49 -6.17 2.42
C ALA A 11 14.89 -7.66 2.37
N GLN A 12 16.01 -8.05 3.00
CA GLN A 12 16.51 -9.43 2.94
C GLN A 12 15.56 -10.45 3.57
N THR A 13 14.89 -10.07 4.65
CA THR A 13 13.97 -10.93 5.41
C THR A 13 12.53 -10.43 5.40
N PHE A 14 12.25 -9.37 4.65
CA PHE A 14 10.95 -8.69 4.68
C PHE A 14 9.77 -9.63 4.39
N ASP A 15 9.94 -10.55 3.44
CA ASP A 15 8.91 -11.52 3.05
C ASP A 15 8.76 -12.71 4.02
N GLU A 16 9.60 -12.82 5.05
CA GLU A 16 9.48 -13.87 6.08
C GLU A 16 8.29 -13.60 7.01
N ALA A 17 7.91 -12.33 7.19
CA ALA A 17 6.70 -11.99 7.92
C ALA A 17 5.45 -12.39 7.12
N ALA A 18 4.50 -13.03 7.78
CA ALA A 18 3.33 -13.64 7.15
C ALA A 18 2.49 -12.63 6.34
N ASP A 19 2.35 -11.41 6.88
CA ASP A 19 1.59 -10.32 6.26
C ASP A 19 2.39 -9.56 5.18
N HIS A 20 3.70 -9.75 5.10
CA HIS A 20 4.52 -9.12 4.05
C HIS A 20 4.72 -10.05 2.85
N GLY A 21 5.15 -11.29 3.07
CA GLY A 21 5.44 -12.24 2.00
C GLY A 21 4.22 -12.95 1.44
N LEU A 22 3.14 -13.03 2.22
CA LEU A 22 1.90 -13.75 1.88
C LEU A 22 2.16 -15.20 1.42
N ALA A 23 3.11 -15.86 2.08
CA ALA A 23 3.45 -17.26 1.76
C ALA A 23 2.36 -18.25 2.20
N ASP A 24 1.60 -17.91 3.24
CA ASP A 24 0.43 -18.69 3.66
C ASP A 24 -0.73 -18.49 2.67
N PRO A 25 -1.28 -19.57 2.08
CA PRO A 25 -2.35 -19.46 1.10
C PRO A 25 -3.63 -18.82 1.65
N ALA A 26 -3.95 -19.01 2.94
CA ALA A 26 -5.14 -18.41 3.53
C ALA A 26 -4.96 -16.91 3.74
N CYS A 27 -3.78 -16.48 4.20
CA CYS A 27 -3.42 -15.07 4.30
C CYS A 27 -3.46 -14.40 2.92
N ARG A 28 -2.83 -15.04 1.91
CA ARG A 28 -2.82 -14.55 0.52
C ARG A 28 -4.23 -14.41 -0.05
N ALA A 29 -5.08 -15.40 0.14
CA ALA A 29 -6.47 -15.36 -0.32
C ALA A 29 -7.27 -14.23 0.38
N ALA A 30 -7.10 -14.06 1.70
CA ALA A 30 -7.77 -12.99 2.43
C ALA A 30 -7.37 -11.59 1.93
N TRP A 31 -6.08 -11.35 1.68
CA TRP A 31 -5.61 -10.09 1.10
C TRP A 31 -6.14 -9.89 -0.32
N ARG A 32 -6.12 -10.94 -1.15
CA ARG A 32 -6.67 -10.90 -2.50
C ARG A 32 -8.13 -10.48 -2.49
N ASP A 33 -8.95 -11.19 -1.73
CA ASP A 33 -10.39 -10.97 -1.67
C ASP A 33 -10.72 -9.58 -1.11
N LEU A 34 -10.00 -9.13 -0.07
CA LEU A 34 -10.13 -7.77 0.47
C LEU A 34 -9.84 -6.70 -0.59
N LEU A 35 -8.74 -6.83 -1.31
CA LEU A 35 -8.37 -5.84 -2.32
C LEU A 35 -9.39 -5.81 -3.46
N ILE A 36 -9.74 -6.97 -4.03
CA ILE A 36 -10.70 -7.08 -5.14
C ILE A 36 -12.08 -6.52 -4.76
N GLU A 37 -12.53 -6.70 -3.52
CA GLU A 37 -13.79 -6.11 -3.04
C GLU A 37 -13.83 -4.59 -3.20
N HIS A 38 -12.68 -3.92 -3.10
CA HIS A 38 -12.58 -2.46 -3.10
C HIS A 38 -12.02 -1.89 -4.41
N LEU A 39 -11.48 -2.71 -5.31
CA LEU A 39 -10.96 -2.27 -6.60
C LEU A 39 -12.04 -2.30 -7.69
N PRO A 40 -11.89 -1.50 -8.77
CA PRO A 40 -12.70 -1.68 -9.98
C PRO A 40 -12.39 -3.03 -10.63
N GLU A 41 -13.26 -3.50 -11.54
CA GLU A 41 -12.98 -4.71 -12.31
C GLU A 41 -11.69 -4.57 -13.13
N ALA A 42 -10.91 -5.66 -13.21
CA ALA A 42 -9.75 -5.69 -14.07
C ALA A 42 -10.15 -5.74 -15.57
N PRO A 43 -9.34 -5.16 -16.49
CA PRO A 43 -8.08 -4.50 -16.20
C PRO A 43 -8.27 -3.05 -15.71
N ALA A 44 -7.55 -2.70 -14.63
CA ALA A 44 -7.47 -1.34 -14.13
C ALA A 44 -6.02 -1.01 -13.72
N THR A 45 -5.67 0.27 -13.70
CA THR A 45 -4.31 0.72 -13.37
C THR A 45 -4.18 1.03 -11.89
N VAL A 46 -3.13 0.51 -11.25
CA VAL A 46 -2.85 0.68 -9.83
C VAL A 46 -1.46 1.28 -9.62
N ALA A 47 -1.38 2.37 -8.85
CA ALA A 47 -0.12 2.86 -8.29
C ALA A 47 0.02 2.30 -6.87
N ASP A 48 1.06 1.52 -6.59
CA ASP A 48 1.38 0.95 -5.27
C ASP A 48 2.54 1.74 -4.66
N LEU A 49 2.22 2.63 -3.70
CA LEU A 49 3.15 3.58 -3.11
C LEU A 49 3.75 3.04 -1.81
N GLY A 50 5.10 2.93 -1.77
CA GLY A 50 5.81 2.17 -0.75
C GLY A 50 5.61 0.67 -0.94
N CYS A 51 5.77 0.18 -2.16
CA CYS A 51 5.42 -1.19 -2.55
C CYS A 51 6.30 -2.27 -1.89
N GLY A 52 7.39 -1.89 -1.23
CA GLY A 52 8.35 -2.82 -0.63
C GLY A 52 8.85 -3.83 -1.66
N THR A 53 8.84 -5.11 -1.29
CA THR A 53 9.22 -6.22 -2.17
C THR A 53 8.15 -6.59 -3.21
N GLY A 54 7.13 -5.75 -3.41
CA GLY A 54 6.13 -5.89 -4.46
C GLY A 54 5.11 -7.01 -4.25
N THR A 55 4.87 -7.46 -3.03
CA THR A 55 3.97 -8.61 -2.78
C THR A 55 2.51 -8.31 -3.14
N LEU A 56 1.98 -7.13 -2.74
CA LEU A 56 0.62 -6.74 -3.12
C LEU A 56 0.54 -6.40 -4.61
N SER A 57 1.57 -5.73 -5.15
CA SER A 57 1.67 -5.46 -6.59
C SER A 57 1.59 -6.74 -7.41
N LEU A 58 2.35 -7.80 -7.05
CA LEU A 58 2.30 -9.09 -7.73
C LEU A 58 0.92 -9.74 -7.59
N LEU A 59 0.35 -9.73 -6.37
CA LEU A 59 -0.97 -10.29 -6.10
C LEU A 59 -2.03 -9.68 -7.04
N LEU A 60 -2.01 -8.36 -7.22
CA LEU A 60 -2.94 -7.66 -8.10
C LEU A 60 -2.63 -7.91 -9.58
N ALA A 61 -1.36 -7.97 -9.97
CA ALA A 61 -0.97 -8.25 -11.34
C ALA A 61 -1.41 -9.66 -11.80
N GLU A 62 -1.37 -10.66 -10.92
CA GLU A 62 -1.90 -12.00 -11.17
C GLU A 62 -3.43 -12.02 -11.38
N GLU A 63 -4.14 -11.06 -10.79
CA GLU A 63 -5.59 -10.85 -10.98
C GLU A 63 -5.92 -9.97 -12.20
N GLY A 64 -4.92 -9.59 -13.00
CA GLY A 64 -5.09 -8.88 -14.27
C GLY A 64 -5.05 -7.36 -14.17
N TYR A 65 -4.62 -6.80 -13.04
CA TYR A 65 -4.39 -5.36 -12.92
C TYR A 65 -3.03 -4.96 -13.52
N VAL A 66 -2.95 -3.71 -14.01
CA VAL A 66 -1.68 -3.11 -14.45
C VAL A 66 -1.12 -2.32 -13.28
N VAL A 67 0.02 -2.76 -12.74
CA VAL A 67 0.55 -2.20 -11.48
C VAL A 67 1.90 -1.54 -11.70
N ASP A 68 2.02 -0.29 -11.26
CA ASP A 68 3.27 0.45 -11.12
C ASP A 68 3.56 0.65 -9.62
N GLY A 69 4.61 0.01 -9.12
CA GLY A 69 5.06 0.12 -7.75
C GLY A 69 6.20 1.13 -7.59
N VAL A 70 6.20 1.88 -6.50
CA VAL A 70 7.27 2.82 -6.13
C VAL A 70 7.72 2.53 -4.72
N ASP A 71 9.03 2.41 -4.53
CA ASP A 71 9.65 2.33 -3.19
C ASP A 71 10.97 3.10 -3.18
N PHE A 72 11.31 3.71 -2.05
CA PHE A 72 12.53 4.51 -1.94
C PHE A 72 13.79 3.66 -1.70
N SER A 73 13.63 2.39 -1.30
CA SER A 73 14.73 1.44 -1.14
C SER A 73 15.07 0.76 -2.47
N PRO A 74 16.28 0.95 -3.01
CA PRO A 74 16.74 0.24 -4.20
C PRO A 74 16.69 -1.29 -4.05
N GLU A 75 16.95 -1.81 -2.85
CA GLU A 75 16.96 -3.25 -2.60
C GLU A 75 15.54 -3.82 -2.57
N MET A 76 14.55 -3.08 -2.03
CA MET A 76 13.14 -3.44 -2.13
C MET A 76 12.69 -3.53 -3.58
N VAL A 77 12.98 -2.51 -4.38
CA VAL A 77 12.64 -2.47 -5.81
C VAL A 77 13.33 -3.59 -6.59
N ARG A 78 14.59 -3.89 -6.28
CA ARG A 78 15.30 -5.01 -6.91
C ARG A 78 14.57 -6.34 -6.66
N ARG A 79 14.16 -6.59 -5.42
CA ARG A 79 13.41 -7.80 -5.04
C ARG A 79 12.02 -7.84 -5.64
N ALA A 80 11.34 -6.71 -5.71
CA ALA A 80 10.05 -6.61 -6.37
C ALA A 80 10.15 -7.00 -7.85
N ASN A 81 11.15 -6.49 -8.58
CA ASN A 81 11.41 -6.86 -9.96
C ASN A 81 11.75 -8.35 -10.12
N GLU A 82 12.56 -8.92 -9.23
CA GLU A 82 12.88 -10.36 -9.27
C GLU A 82 11.64 -11.23 -9.01
N LYS A 83 10.77 -10.81 -8.07
CA LYS A 83 9.55 -11.54 -7.70
C LYS A 83 8.48 -11.48 -8.79
N ALA A 84 8.21 -10.31 -9.33
CA ALA A 84 7.10 -10.09 -10.26
C ALA A 84 7.50 -10.28 -11.74
N GLY A 85 8.78 -10.20 -12.08
CA GLY A 85 9.25 -10.32 -13.46
C GLY A 85 8.63 -9.23 -14.35
N HIS A 86 7.87 -9.66 -15.35
CA HIS A 86 7.21 -8.78 -16.32
C HIS A 86 5.73 -8.46 -15.97
N LEU A 87 5.23 -8.96 -14.85
CA LEU A 87 3.82 -8.82 -14.48
C LEU A 87 3.49 -7.42 -13.93
N ALA A 88 4.46 -6.76 -13.31
CA ALA A 88 4.33 -5.41 -12.77
C ALA A 88 5.60 -4.60 -13.04
N THR A 89 5.50 -3.28 -12.94
CA THR A 89 6.63 -2.35 -13.12
C THR A 89 7.00 -1.75 -11.76
N PHE A 90 8.31 -1.61 -11.50
CA PHE A 90 8.77 -1.01 -10.24
C PHE A 90 9.85 0.04 -10.49
N ALA A 91 9.76 1.15 -9.76
CA ALA A 91 10.72 2.24 -9.80
C ALA A 91 11.19 2.64 -8.40
N VAL A 92 12.47 3.01 -8.31
CA VAL A 92 12.99 3.66 -7.10
C VAL A 92 12.49 5.11 -7.08
N GLY A 93 11.80 5.49 -5.99
CA GLY A 93 11.26 6.83 -5.85
C GLY A 93 10.70 7.08 -4.45
N ASP A 94 10.58 8.36 -4.10
CA ASP A 94 10.00 8.78 -2.83
C ASP A 94 8.47 8.79 -2.95
N ALA A 95 7.78 8.06 -2.06
CA ALA A 95 6.32 8.08 -2.00
C ALA A 95 5.75 9.47 -1.65
N ALA A 96 6.53 10.36 -1.01
CA ALA A 96 6.12 11.73 -0.78
C ALA A 96 6.01 12.55 -2.08
N GLU A 97 6.80 12.18 -3.10
CA GLU A 97 6.83 12.78 -4.45
C GLU A 97 6.96 11.68 -5.52
N PRO A 98 5.94 10.82 -5.68
CA PRO A 98 6.07 9.64 -6.53
C PRO A 98 6.34 10.04 -7.99
N PRO A 99 7.33 9.42 -8.66
CA PRO A 99 7.68 9.72 -10.05
C PRO A 99 6.70 9.07 -11.03
N LEU A 100 5.42 9.30 -10.82
CA LEU A 100 4.30 8.74 -11.58
C LEU A 100 3.48 9.84 -12.24
N ALA A 101 2.78 9.49 -13.32
CA ALA A 101 1.98 10.47 -14.06
C ALA A 101 0.68 10.81 -13.32
N GLU A 102 0.33 12.09 -13.28
CA GLU A 102 -0.95 12.55 -12.76
C GLU A 102 -2.12 12.06 -13.64
N ALA A 103 -3.30 11.90 -13.02
CA ALA A 103 -4.53 11.46 -13.65
C ALA A 103 -4.39 10.18 -14.52
N ALA A 104 -3.49 9.26 -14.11
CA ALA A 104 -3.14 8.06 -14.86
C ALA A 104 -3.63 6.76 -14.22
N TYR A 105 -4.09 6.80 -12.97
CA TYR A 105 -4.42 5.59 -12.21
C TYR A 105 -5.89 5.53 -11.81
N ASP A 106 -6.44 4.33 -11.88
CA ASP A 106 -7.78 4.03 -11.38
C ASP A 106 -7.76 3.82 -9.86
N VAL A 107 -6.61 3.40 -9.34
CA VAL A 107 -6.39 3.14 -7.91
C VAL A 107 -5.00 3.62 -7.48
N VAL A 108 -4.95 4.25 -6.31
CA VAL A 108 -3.72 4.40 -5.54
C VAL A 108 -3.83 3.53 -4.30
N LEU A 109 -2.89 2.61 -4.14
CA LEU A 109 -2.75 1.73 -2.99
C LEU A 109 -1.52 2.13 -2.18
N SER A 110 -1.65 2.11 -0.86
CA SER A 110 -0.50 2.25 0.04
C SER A 110 -0.73 1.41 1.30
N ARG A 111 0.32 0.73 1.75
CA ARG A 111 0.27 -0.08 2.97
C ARG A 111 1.41 0.26 3.91
N HIS A 112 1.05 0.82 5.09
CA HIS A 112 1.98 1.17 6.17
C HIS A 112 3.03 2.23 5.78
N VAL A 113 2.63 3.22 4.98
CA VAL A 113 3.52 4.26 4.44
C VAL A 113 3.10 5.67 4.83
N LEU A 114 1.79 5.97 4.82
CA LEU A 114 1.29 7.33 5.05
C LEU A 114 1.77 7.91 6.39
N TRP A 115 1.78 7.09 7.44
CA TRP A 115 2.25 7.49 8.77
C TRP A 115 3.71 7.94 8.81
N ALA A 116 4.54 7.41 7.92
CA ALA A 116 5.97 7.71 7.84
C ALA A 116 6.30 8.92 6.96
N MET A 117 5.30 9.50 6.30
CA MET A 117 5.50 10.66 5.44
C MET A 117 5.85 11.91 6.28
N PRO A 118 6.78 12.75 5.83
CA PRO A 118 7.10 14.02 6.50
C PRO A 118 5.88 14.93 6.71
N SER A 119 4.94 14.88 5.78
CA SER A 119 3.63 15.53 5.83
C SER A 119 2.59 14.61 5.20
N PRO A 120 1.84 13.83 6.01
CA PRO A 120 0.78 12.96 5.50
C PRO A 120 -0.27 13.68 4.64
N ALA A 121 -0.66 14.90 5.03
CA ALA A 121 -1.60 15.69 4.24
C ALA A 121 -1.04 16.05 2.86
N ALA A 122 0.20 16.53 2.76
CA ALA A 122 0.81 16.86 1.48
C ALA A 122 1.04 15.62 0.61
N ALA A 123 1.36 14.47 1.23
CA ALA A 123 1.47 13.19 0.52
C ALA A 123 0.11 12.78 -0.08
N LEU A 124 -0.97 12.89 0.70
CA LEU A 124 -2.32 12.59 0.23
C LEU A 124 -2.73 13.46 -0.96
N ASP A 125 -2.44 14.77 -0.93
CA ASP A 125 -2.73 15.66 -2.07
C ASP A 125 -2.03 15.17 -3.34
N ARG A 126 -0.76 14.75 -3.25
CA ARG A 126 0.00 14.21 -4.39
C ARG A 126 -0.52 12.85 -4.85
N TRP A 127 -0.87 11.97 -3.92
CA TRP A 127 -1.40 10.64 -4.23
C TRP A 127 -2.77 10.74 -4.93
N LEU A 128 -3.61 11.67 -4.48
CA LEU A 128 -4.89 11.94 -5.12
C LEU A 128 -4.76 12.55 -6.51
N ALA A 129 -3.70 13.33 -6.77
CA ALA A 129 -3.41 13.87 -8.10
C ALA A 129 -3.07 12.77 -9.13
N LEU A 130 -2.58 11.60 -8.70
CA LEU A 130 -2.34 10.46 -9.58
C LEU A 130 -3.64 9.83 -10.11
N LEU A 131 -4.76 10.01 -9.37
CA LEU A 131 -6.03 9.37 -9.69
C LEU A 131 -6.73 10.04 -10.89
N ARG A 132 -7.27 9.21 -11.76
CA ARG A 132 -8.26 9.63 -12.75
C ARG A 132 -9.55 10.10 -12.07
N PRO A 133 -10.39 10.88 -12.77
CA PRO A 133 -11.75 11.12 -12.28
C PRO A 133 -12.47 9.80 -11.97
N GLY A 134 -13.01 9.68 -10.77
CA GLY A 134 -13.64 8.42 -10.29
C GLY A 134 -12.67 7.40 -9.71
N GLY A 135 -11.37 7.68 -9.70
CA GLY A 135 -10.37 6.80 -9.09
C GLY A 135 -10.43 6.79 -7.56
N ARG A 136 -9.89 5.72 -6.94
CA ARG A 136 -9.97 5.44 -5.50
C ARG A 136 -8.59 5.41 -4.87
N LEU A 137 -8.54 5.84 -3.61
CA LEU A 137 -7.38 5.65 -2.73
C LEU A 137 -7.70 4.55 -1.72
N LEU A 138 -6.80 3.59 -1.57
CA LEU A 138 -6.84 2.53 -0.56
C LEU A 138 -5.63 2.69 0.36
N LEU A 139 -5.89 2.88 1.64
CA LEU A 139 -4.87 3.03 2.67
C LEU A 139 -5.00 1.89 3.68
N VAL A 140 -4.02 1.02 3.75
CA VAL A 140 -3.90 0.05 4.84
C VAL A 140 -2.90 0.61 5.84
N GLU A 141 -3.38 0.95 7.04
CA GLU A 141 -2.57 1.61 8.06
C GLU A 141 -2.80 1.00 9.44
N GLY A 142 -2.12 1.52 10.44
CA GLY A 142 -2.31 1.07 11.81
C GLY A 142 -1.59 1.92 12.83
N THR A 143 -1.90 1.64 14.10
CA THR A 143 -1.17 2.14 15.26
C THR A 143 -0.50 0.97 15.94
N TRP A 144 0.83 0.95 15.91
CA TRP A 144 1.60 -0.16 16.47
C TRP A 144 1.81 0.01 17.98
N SER A 145 2.07 -1.11 18.65
CA SER A 145 2.36 -1.14 20.09
C SER A 145 3.58 -0.30 20.50
N THR A 146 4.43 0.06 19.55
CA THR A 146 5.56 0.99 19.72
C THR A 146 5.12 2.45 19.85
N GLY A 147 3.86 2.77 19.58
CA GLY A 147 3.33 4.13 19.50
C GLY A 147 3.54 4.80 18.13
N ALA A 148 4.13 4.09 17.17
CA ALA A 148 4.23 4.56 15.79
C ALA A 148 2.91 4.33 15.04
N GLY A 149 2.72 5.03 13.93
CA GLY A 149 1.53 4.91 13.08
C GLY A 149 0.57 6.09 13.22
N LEU A 150 -0.53 6.00 12.49
CA LEU A 150 -1.68 6.90 12.59
C LEU A 150 -2.86 6.12 13.17
N SER A 151 -3.71 6.77 13.97
CA SER A 151 -4.99 6.20 14.34
C SER A 151 -5.95 6.18 13.15
N ALA A 152 -6.95 5.31 13.21
CA ALA A 152 -7.97 5.25 12.18
C ALA A 152 -8.70 6.59 12.04
N GLU A 153 -8.98 7.25 13.15
CA GLU A 153 -9.65 8.54 13.20
C GLU A 153 -8.81 9.67 12.58
N GLU A 154 -7.49 9.69 12.84
CA GLU A 154 -6.56 10.64 12.20
C GLU A 154 -6.49 10.43 10.69
N THR A 155 -6.40 9.16 10.23
CA THR A 155 -6.35 8.85 8.81
C THR A 155 -7.66 9.22 8.10
N VAL A 156 -8.81 8.92 8.69
CA VAL A 156 -10.12 9.34 8.18
C VAL A 156 -10.18 10.86 8.07
N ALA A 157 -9.81 11.58 9.13
CA ALA A 157 -9.83 13.05 9.12
C ALA A 157 -8.91 13.65 8.05
N LEU A 158 -7.73 13.06 7.84
CA LEU A 158 -6.81 13.47 6.77
C LEU A 158 -7.44 13.28 5.37
N VAL A 159 -8.10 12.15 5.14
CA VAL A 159 -8.79 11.88 3.87
C VAL A 159 -9.96 12.84 3.68
N GLU A 160 -10.81 13.03 4.68
CA GLU A 160 -11.98 13.91 4.61
C GLU A 160 -11.59 15.38 4.42
N ALA A 161 -10.45 15.81 4.95
CA ALA A 161 -9.91 17.15 4.71
C ALA A 161 -9.58 17.43 3.25
N THR A 162 -9.40 16.40 2.41
CA THR A 162 -9.23 16.53 0.95
C THR A 162 -10.56 16.72 0.19
N GLY A 163 -11.70 16.67 0.90
CA GLY A 163 -13.05 16.73 0.32
C GLY A 163 -13.60 15.41 -0.18
N ARG A 164 -12.93 14.29 0.08
CA ARG A 164 -13.40 12.94 -0.26
C ARG A 164 -14.07 12.28 0.94
N GLU A 165 -15.04 11.42 0.69
CA GLU A 165 -15.58 10.55 1.73
C GLU A 165 -14.61 9.42 2.04
N ALA A 166 -14.53 9.02 3.31
CA ALA A 166 -13.69 7.94 3.78
C ALA A 166 -14.54 6.81 4.37
N VAL A 167 -14.37 5.61 3.87
CA VAL A 167 -14.97 4.39 4.45
C VAL A 167 -13.89 3.65 5.23
N LEU A 168 -14.11 3.49 6.52
CA LEU A 168 -13.20 2.81 7.44
C LEU A 168 -13.62 1.35 7.65
N ARG A 169 -12.68 0.42 7.52
CA ARG A 169 -12.81 -0.97 7.94
C ARG A 169 -11.66 -1.32 8.90
N ARG A 170 -11.97 -1.68 10.14
CA ARG A 170 -10.97 -2.25 11.05
C ARG A 170 -10.63 -3.68 10.65
N MET A 171 -9.39 -4.09 10.86
CA MET A 171 -8.85 -5.36 10.40
C MET A 171 -8.22 -6.16 11.55
N PRO A 172 -9.02 -6.58 12.55
CA PRO A 172 -8.51 -7.35 13.69
C PRO A 172 -8.30 -8.83 13.35
N GLU A 173 -8.73 -9.30 12.19
CA GLU A 173 -8.75 -10.72 11.86
C GLU A 173 -7.32 -11.26 11.66
N PRO A 174 -6.93 -12.31 12.41
CA PRO A 174 -5.57 -12.87 12.34
C PRO A 174 -5.16 -13.36 10.96
N VAL A 175 -6.14 -13.70 10.10
CA VAL A 175 -5.86 -14.22 8.75
C VAL A 175 -5.08 -13.22 7.89
N PHE A 176 -5.25 -11.91 8.09
CA PHE A 176 -4.50 -10.90 7.35
C PHE A 176 -3.04 -10.79 7.83
N TRP A 177 -2.77 -11.14 9.09
CA TRP A 177 -1.50 -10.88 9.75
C TRP A 177 -0.69 -12.16 10.04
N GLY A 178 -1.31 -13.34 9.81
CA GLY A 178 -0.72 -14.64 10.13
C GLY A 178 -0.58 -14.92 11.63
N ARG A 179 -1.18 -14.06 12.48
CA ARG A 179 -1.12 -14.13 13.95
C ARG A 179 -2.22 -13.27 14.57
N ASP A 180 -2.51 -13.52 15.82
CA ASP A 180 -3.28 -12.57 16.63
C ASP A 180 -2.50 -11.25 16.78
N ILE A 181 -3.21 -10.14 16.68
CA ILE A 181 -2.67 -8.80 16.85
C ILE A 181 -3.37 -8.07 18.00
N SER A 182 -2.62 -7.23 18.69
CA SER A 182 -3.15 -6.27 19.68
C SER A 182 -3.10 -4.83 19.16
N ASP A 183 -2.45 -4.63 18.03
CA ASP A 183 -2.36 -3.35 17.34
C ASP A 183 -3.70 -3.01 16.67
N ASP A 184 -4.00 -1.72 16.50
CA ASP A 184 -5.13 -1.30 15.69
C ASP A 184 -4.68 -1.26 14.21
N ARG A 185 -5.27 -2.11 13.39
CA ARG A 185 -5.04 -2.18 11.94
C ARG A 185 -6.34 -1.93 11.20
N TYR A 186 -6.26 -1.19 10.11
CA TYR A 186 -7.44 -0.78 9.38
C TYR A 186 -7.16 -0.49 7.91
N LEU A 187 -8.22 -0.52 7.12
CA LEU A 187 -8.27 -0.06 5.76
C LEU A 187 -9.15 1.19 5.70
N VAL A 188 -8.69 2.23 5.01
CA VAL A 188 -9.51 3.37 4.60
C VAL A 188 -9.60 3.40 3.09
N VAL A 189 -10.82 3.46 2.58
CA VAL A 189 -11.10 3.57 1.14
C VAL A 189 -11.82 4.88 0.87
N THR A 190 -11.35 5.64 -0.12
CA THR A 190 -12.12 6.81 -0.57
C THR A 190 -13.23 6.38 -1.51
N THR A 191 -14.40 6.98 -1.33
CA THR A 191 -15.47 6.97 -2.33
C THR A 191 -15.40 8.24 -3.18
N THR A 192 -15.89 8.17 -4.39
CA THR A 192 -15.98 9.32 -5.31
C THR A 192 -17.08 10.26 -4.93
#